data_760277bb6ee981b65f574136a946a4fc
#
_entry.id   760277bb6ee981b65f574136a946a4fc
#
_cell.length_a   1.000
_cell.length_b   1.000
_cell.length_c   1.000
_cell.angle_alpha   90.00
_cell.angle_beta   90.00
_cell.angle_gamma   90.00
#
_symmetry.space_group_name_H-M   'P 1'
#
loop_
_entity.id
_entity.type
_entity.pdbx_description
1 polymer ?
#
loop_
_entity_poly.entity_id
_entity_poly.type
_entity_poly.pdbx_seq_one_letter_code
_entity_poly.pdbx_strand_id
1 'polypeptide(L)'
;GLLNARLALTIYMEFKKNAKKSYHLQLKIANAIVPELLGVLDESAERMLPARWVNLAANSKVLPSSKDLFSVQAVSGKNSKVWMHTHGMTRCHMTELEILESDQANYNNHFNLLSIYAMYCLDKGEAFDPRIESAYIGQLINGYPVVVTCRSWTEAIFEYKKLQLGGEK
;
A
#
# COMPACT_ATOMS: atom_id res chain seq x y z
N GLY A 1 3.89 10.69 23.27
CA GLY A 1 3.75 10.03 21.98
C GLY A 1 5.04 10.11 21.16
N LEU A 2 4.99 9.75 19.90
CA LEU A 2 6.17 9.74 18.99
C LEU A 2 6.91 11.08 18.88
N LEU A 3 6.22 12.19 19.07
CA LEU A 3 6.83 13.54 19.12
C LEU A 3 7.88 13.69 20.24
N ASN A 4 7.88 12.82 21.23
CA ASN A 4 8.84 12.82 22.34
C ASN A 4 9.93 11.76 22.18
N ALA A 5 10.00 11.09 21.04
CA ALA A 5 11.06 10.12 20.73
C ALA A 5 12.41 10.85 20.70
N ARG A 6 13.37 10.34 21.47
CA ARG A 6 14.76 10.88 21.51
C ARG A 6 15.70 10.18 20.55
N LEU A 7 15.33 8.97 20.13
CA LEU A 7 16.13 8.13 19.24
C LEU A 7 15.23 7.51 18.18
N ALA A 8 15.76 7.40 16.98
CA ALA A 8 15.17 6.63 15.89
C ALA A 8 16.19 5.59 15.42
N LEU A 9 15.73 4.35 15.25
CA LEU A 9 16.50 3.27 14.66
C LEU A 9 15.88 2.92 13.32
N THR A 10 16.68 2.94 12.26
CA THR A 10 16.22 2.52 10.94
C THR A 10 16.65 1.09 10.67
N ILE A 11 15.71 0.25 10.22
CA ILE A 11 15.93 -1.16 9.88
C ILE A 11 15.65 -1.33 8.39
N TYR A 12 16.69 -1.49 7.61
CA TYR A 12 16.59 -1.84 6.19
C TYR A 12 16.66 -3.35 6.02
N MET A 13 15.69 -3.90 5.29
CA MET A 13 15.66 -5.33 4.97
C MET A 13 15.08 -5.56 3.58
N GLU A 14 15.84 -6.25 2.75
CA GLU A 14 15.32 -6.77 1.48
C GLU A 14 14.39 -7.94 1.74
N PHE A 15 13.14 -7.86 1.27
CA PHE A 15 12.20 -8.94 1.42
C PHE A 15 12.53 -10.08 0.46
N LYS A 16 12.45 -11.31 0.97
CA LYS A 16 12.62 -12.52 0.18
C LYS A 16 11.28 -12.94 -0.42
N LYS A 17 11.27 -13.99 -1.24
CA LYS A 17 10.07 -14.54 -1.91
C LYS A 17 8.83 -14.64 -1.01
N ASN A 18 9.01 -14.93 0.28
CA ASN A 18 7.90 -14.91 1.24
C ASN A 18 7.90 -13.57 2.00
N ALA A 19 7.23 -12.58 1.43
CA ALA A 19 7.15 -11.23 1.98
C ALA A 19 6.57 -11.21 3.42
N LYS A 20 5.57 -12.04 3.72
CA LYS A 20 4.98 -12.12 5.08
C LYS A 20 6.01 -12.58 6.12
N LYS A 21 6.86 -13.55 5.78
CA LYS A 21 7.94 -13.98 6.68
C LYS A 21 8.99 -12.90 6.84
N SER A 22 9.36 -12.22 5.76
CA SER A 22 10.33 -11.13 5.80
C SER A 22 9.82 -9.99 6.69
N TYR A 23 8.57 -9.59 6.50
CA TYR A 23 7.95 -8.54 7.31
C TYR A 23 7.85 -8.95 8.80
N HIS A 24 7.42 -10.18 9.08
CA HIS A 24 7.37 -10.68 10.45
C HIS A 24 8.74 -10.66 11.12
N LEU A 25 9.80 -11.05 10.40
CA LEU A 25 11.18 -10.96 10.90
C LEU A 25 11.57 -9.52 11.20
N GLN A 26 11.27 -8.57 10.30
CA GLN A 26 11.54 -7.15 10.50
C GLN A 26 10.86 -6.60 11.77
N LEU A 27 9.59 -6.95 11.98
CA LEU A 27 8.86 -6.59 13.20
C LEU A 27 9.47 -7.21 14.46
N LYS A 28 9.91 -8.47 14.40
CA LYS A 28 10.60 -9.13 15.51
C LYS A 28 11.92 -8.44 15.86
N ILE A 29 12.69 -8.05 14.86
CA ILE A 29 13.95 -7.32 15.06
C ILE A 29 13.66 -5.96 15.73
N ALA A 30 12.70 -5.20 15.20
CA ALA A 30 12.32 -3.91 15.77
C ALA A 30 11.89 -4.05 17.25
N ASN A 31 11.04 -5.03 17.54
CA ASN A 31 10.53 -5.28 18.89
C ASN A 31 11.60 -5.78 19.87
N ALA A 32 12.61 -6.52 19.37
CA ALA A 32 13.69 -7.06 20.20
C ALA A 32 14.79 -6.03 20.52
N ILE A 33 15.09 -5.13 19.58
CA ILE A 33 16.18 -4.16 19.73
C ILE A 33 15.74 -2.93 20.54
N VAL A 34 14.45 -2.57 20.47
CA VAL A 34 13.92 -1.37 21.13
C VAL A 34 12.95 -1.77 22.24
N PRO A 35 13.42 -1.97 23.50
CA PRO A 35 12.56 -2.46 24.59
C PRO A 35 11.37 -1.56 24.90
N GLU A 36 11.53 -0.24 24.77
CA GLU A 36 10.49 0.75 24.99
C GLU A 36 10.03 1.39 23.68
N LEU A 37 9.67 0.55 22.72
CA LEU A 37 9.20 0.99 21.43
C LEU A 37 7.96 1.90 21.56
N LEU A 38 8.02 3.09 21.03
CA LEU A 38 6.89 4.03 20.98
C LEU A 38 6.00 3.81 19.75
N GLY A 39 6.59 3.33 18.67
CA GLY A 39 5.93 3.00 17.42
C GLY A 39 6.94 2.75 16.31
N VAL A 40 6.47 2.30 15.18
CA VAL A 40 7.27 2.09 13.97
C VAL A 40 6.71 2.93 12.84
N LEU A 41 7.57 3.70 12.18
CA LEU A 41 7.26 4.31 10.90
C LEU A 41 7.62 3.29 9.80
N ASP A 42 6.61 2.74 9.17
CA ASP A 42 6.74 1.85 8.02
C ASP A 42 6.82 2.71 6.76
N GLU A 43 8.04 3.13 6.40
CA GLU A 43 8.29 4.04 5.27
C GLU A 43 7.84 3.44 3.94
N SER A 44 7.98 2.13 3.75
CA SER A 44 7.56 1.48 2.50
C SER A 44 6.05 1.53 2.28
N ALA A 45 5.27 1.44 3.36
CA ALA A 45 3.82 1.51 3.30
C ALA A 45 3.29 2.89 3.76
N GLU A 46 4.17 3.86 3.98
CA GLU A 46 3.86 5.24 4.41
C GLU A 46 2.84 5.30 5.54
N ARG A 47 3.04 4.51 6.57
CA ARG A 47 2.13 4.44 7.71
C ARG A 47 2.85 4.31 9.04
N MET A 48 2.13 4.66 10.10
CA MET A 48 2.60 4.51 11.46
C MET A 48 1.95 3.29 12.12
N LEU A 49 2.78 2.46 12.73
CA LEU A 49 2.36 1.27 13.46
C LEU A 49 2.47 1.53 14.97
N PRO A 50 1.39 1.41 15.73
CA PRO A 50 1.44 1.54 17.18
C PRO A 50 2.33 0.46 17.80
N ALA A 51 3.10 0.81 18.84
CA ALA A 51 3.98 -0.12 19.55
C ALA A 51 3.27 -1.40 19.99
N ARG A 52 2.03 -1.27 20.51
CA ARG A 52 1.22 -2.42 20.92
C ARG A 52 0.96 -3.39 19.77
N TRP A 53 0.65 -2.87 18.57
CA TRP A 53 0.43 -3.71 17.40
C TRP A 53 1.72 -4.42 16.98
N VAL A 54 2.85 -3.69 16.95
CA VAL A 54 4.16 -4.26 16.60
C VAL A 54 4.53 -5.39 17.57
N ASN A 55 4.35 -5.18 18.86
CA ASN A 55 4.62 -6.19 19.88
C ASN A 55 3.75 -7.44 19.68
N LEU A 56 2.45 -7.27 19.48
CA LEU A 56 1.52 -8.39 19.23
C LEU A 56 1.89 -9.15 17.94
N ALA A 57 2.16 -8.44 16.85
CA ALA A 57 2.54 -9.04 15.58
C ALA A 57 3.88 -9.76 15.68
N ALA A 58 4.88 -9.16 16.32
CA ALA A 58 6.21 -9.75 16.48
C ALA A 58 6.20 -11.05 17.29
N ASN A 59 5.36 -11.13 18.34
CA ASN A 59 5.25 -12.29 19.22
C ASN A 59 4.20 -13.33 18.75
N SER A 60 3.47 -13.02 17.69
CA SER A 60 2.49 -13.94 17.12
C SER A 60 3.15 -15.17 16.51
N LYS A 61 2.49 -16.32 16.62
CA LYS A 61 2.83 -17.54 15.86
C LYS A 61 2.28 -17.51 14.44
N VAL A 62 1.31 -16.62 14.18
CA VAL A 62 0.70 -16.42 12.87
C VAL A 62 1.42 -15.29 12.16
N LEU A 63 1.72 -15.50 10.89
CA LEU A 63 2.34 -14.47 10.05
C LEU A 63 1.38 -13.30 9.83
N PRO A 64 1.89 -12.08 9.65
CA PRO A 64 1.09 -10.95 9.19
C PRO A 64 0.31 -11.30 7.92
N SER A 65 -0.87 -10.73 7.76
CA SER A 65 -1.70 -10.91 6.56
C SER A 65 -1.18 -10.06 5.40
N SER A 66 -1.64 -10.31 4.19
CA SER A 66 -1.25 -9.50 3.01
C SER A 66 -1.61 -8.03 3.18
N LYS A 67 -2.74 -7.72 3.84
CA LYS A 67 -3.13 -6.33 4.13
C LYS A 67 -2.18 -5.59 5.06
N ASP A 68 -1.35 -6.34 5.81
CA ASP A 68 -0.35 -5.73 6.70
C ASP A 68 0.95 -5.36 5.94
N LEU A 69 1.05 -5.68 4.66
CA LEU A 69 2.23 -5.41 3.84
C LEU A 69 2.16 -4.09 3.07
N PHE A 70 0.98 -3.51 2.93
CA PHE A 70 0.77 -2.27 2.16
C PHE A 70 -0.22 -1.34 2.85
N SER A 71 -0.32 -0.14 2.36
CA SER A 71 -1.41 0.79 2.65
C SER A 71 -2.06 1.26 1.36
N VAL A 72 -3.29 1.76 1.45
CA VAL A 72 -3.95 2.50 0.38
C VAL A 72 -4.09 3.93 0.82
N GLN A 73 -3.60 4.85 0.01
CA GLN A 73 -3.75 6.28 0.22
C GLN A 73 -4.69 6.88 -0.82
N ALA A 74 -5.29 7.99 -0.46
CA ALA A 74 -6.18 8.74 -1.31
C ALA A 74 -5.81 10.22 -1.25
N VAL A 75 -5.51 10.80 -2.40
CA VAL A 75 -5.13 12.19 -2.55
C VAL A 75 -6.21 12.93 -3.32
N SER A 76 -6.74 14.00 -2.73
CA SER A 76 -7.74 14.83 -3.39
C SER A 76 -7.13 15.60 -4.55
N GLY A 77 -7.76 15.46 -5.70
CA GLY A 77 -7.41 16.19 -6.92
C GLY A 77 -8.32 17.38 -7.19
N LYS A 78 -8.16 17.99 -8.34
CA LYS A 78 -9.09 19.02 -8.84
C LYS A 78 -10.44 18.39 -9.21
N ASN A 79 -11.49 19.20 -9.24
CA ASN A 79 -12.84 18.80 -9.66
C ASN A 79 -13.44 17.63 -8.86
N SER A 80 -13.15 17.56 -7.56
CA SER A 80 -13.62 16.47 -6.68
C SER A 80 -13.16 15.07 -7.09
N LYS A 81 -12.16 14.96 -7.94
CA LYS A 81 -11.52 13.70 -8.27
C LYS A 81 -10.53 13.31 -7.18
N VAL A 82 -10.36 12.00 -7.01
CA VAL A 82 -9.47 11.42 -6.01
C VAL A 82 -8.53 10.44 -6.70
N TRP A 83 -7.26 10.61 -6.49
CA TRP A 83 -6.25 9.62 -6.86
C TRP A 83 -6.04 8.68 -5.69
N MET A 84 -6.27 7.40 -5.91
CA MET A 84 -6.00 6.33 -4.94
C MET A 84 -4.83 5.49 -5.42
N HIS A 85 -3.96 5.11 -4.49
CA HIS A 85 -2.80 4.29 -4.81
C HIS A 85 -2.34 3.48 -3.60
N THR A 86 -1.62 2.40 -3.87
CA THR A 86 -0.99 1.58 -2.82
C THR A 86 0.42 2.07 -2.53
N HIS A 87 0.90 1.78 -1.32
CA HIS A 87 2.30 1.89 -0.91
C HIS A 87 2.72 0.61 -0.22
N GLY A 88 3.87 0.08 -0.57
CA GLY A 88 4.46 -1.11 0.06
C GLY A 88 4.41 -2.37 -0.77
N MET A 89 3.77 -2.34 -1.95
CA MET A 89 3.78 -3.47 -2.88
C MET A 89 5.21 -3.72 -3.42
N THR A 90 5.97 -2.66 -3.66
CA THR A 90 7.33 -2.72 -4.21
C THR A 90 8.30 -3.51 -3.34
N ARG A 91 8.19 -3.45 -2.00
CA ARG A 91 9.01 -4.30 -1.12
C ARG A 91 8.70 -5.78 -1.24
N CYS A 92 7.54 -6.12 -1.82
CA CYS A 92 7.10 -7.47 -2.12
C CYS A 92 7.42 -7.88 -3.57
N HIS A 93 8.26 -7.13 -4.28
CA HIS A 93 8.60 -7.31 -5.70
C HIS A 93 7.40 -7.16 -6.64
N MET A 94 6.43 -6.33 -6.25
CA MET A 94 5.25 -6.00 -7.05
C MET A 94 5.19 -4.52 -7.34
N THR A 95 4.54 -4.14 -8.43
CA THR A 95 4.26 -2.73 -8.73
C THR A 95 3.12 -2.22 -7.85
N GLU A 96 3.17 -0.93 -7.53
CA GLU A 96 2.05 -0.27 -6.86
C GLU A 96 0.85 -0.21 -7.79
N LEU A 97 -0.34 -0.25 -7.21
CA LEU A 97 -1.63 -0.17 -7.90
C LEU A 97 -2.23 1.21 -7.71
N GLU A 98 -2.99 1.69 -8.70
CA GLU A 98 -3.62 3.00 -8.59
C GLU A 98 -4.96 3.09 -9.32
N ILE A 99 -5.80 4.01 -8.88
CA ILE A 99 -7.02 4.47 -9.53
C ILE A 99 -6.91 5.98 -9.66
N LEU A 100 -6.76 6.49 -10.89
CA LEU A 100 -6.43 7.90 -11.13
C LEU A 100 -7.59 8.85 -10.88
N GLU A 101 -8.81 8.44 -11.20
CA GLU A 101 -9.98 9.32 -11.21
C GLU A 101 -11.15 8.71 -10.44
N SER A 102 -10.94 8.41 -9.17
CA SER A 102 -12.05 8.13 -8.28
C SER A 102 -12.86 9.40 -7.99
N ASP A 103 -14.04 9.25 -7.39
CA ASP A 103 -14.89 10.34 -6.94
C ASP A 103 -15.54 10.01 -5.61
N GLN A 104 -16.22 10.99 -5.01
CA GLN A 104 -16.84 10.82 -3.70
C GLN A 104 -17.91 9.72 -3.69
N ALA A 105 -18.67 9.54 -4.76
CA ALA A 105 -19.73 8.54 -4.84
C ALA A 105 -19.17 7.11 -4.87
N ASN A 106 -18.02 6.92 -5.51
CA ASN A 106 -17.38 5.62 -5.69
C ASN A 106 -16.21 5.38 -4.75
N TYR A 107 -15.87 6.34 -3.88
CA TYR A 107 -14.68 6.29 -3.02
C TYR A 107 -14.51 4.95 -2.30
N ASN A 108 -15.51 4.53 -1.55
CA ASN A 108 -15.46 3.30 -0.76
C ASN A 108 -15.32 2.05 -1.63
N ASN A 109 -16.01 2.02 -2.77
CA ASN A 109 -15.96 0.90 -3.71
C ASN A 109 -14.57 0.79 -4.34
N HIS A 110 -14.00 1.91 -4.78
CA HIS A 110 -12.68 1.97 -5.37
C HIS A 110 -11.57 1.64 -4.35
N PHE A 111 -11.70 2.17 -3.12
CA PHE A 111 -10.78 1.83 -2.03
C PHE A 111 -10.79 0.33 -1.70
N ASN A 112 -11.98 -0.26 -1.60
CA ASN A 112 -12.13 -1.69 -1.34
C ASN A 112 -11.60 -2.54 -2.50
N LEU A 113 -11.89 -2.15 -3.74
CA LEU A 113 -11.39 -2.82 -4.92
C LEU A 113 -9.88 -2.86 -4.93
N LEU A 114 -9.24 -1.69 -4.76
CA LEU A 114 -7.78 -1.57 -4.75
C LEU A 114 -7.16 -2.42 -3.64
N SER A 115 -7.76 -2.38 -2.44
CA SER A 115 -7.31 -3.16 -1.29
C SER A 115 -7.43 -4.67 -1.51
N ILE A 116 -8.59 -5.14 -2.01
CA ILE A 116 -8.83 -6.57 -2.26
C ILE A 116 -7.91 -7.07 -3.36
N TYR A 117 -7.72 -6.27 -4.41
CA TYR A 117 -6.89 -6.66 -5.52
C TYR A 117 -5.39 -6.70 -5.14
N ALA A 118 -4.92 -5.73 -4.36
CA ALA A 118 -3.57 -5.75 -3.82
C ALA A 118 -3.32 -7.00 -2.96
N MET A 119 -4.27 -7.34 -2.07
CA MET A 119 -4.18 -8.59 -1.28
C MET A 119 -4.13 -9.83 -2.17
N TYR A 120 -4.97 -9.88 -3.20
CA TYR A 120 -4.98 -10.99 -4.16
C TYR A 120 -3.63 -11.17 -4.84
N CYS A 121 -3.03 -10.10 -5.38
CA CYS A 121 -1.71 -10.13 -6.00
C CYS A 121 -0.63 -10.64 -5.03
N LEU A 122 -0.63 -10.12 -3.79
CA LEU A 122 0.33 -10.53 -2.76
C LEU A 122 0.16 -11.99 -2.32
N ASP A 123 -1.07 -12.50 -2.25
CA ASP A 123 -1.35 -13.88 -1.87
C ASP A 123 -1.01 -14.87 -2.99
N LYS A 124 -1.22 -14.48 -4.24
CA LYS A 124 -0.84 -15.27 -5.41
C LYS A 124 0.66 -15.22 -5.68
N GLY A 125 1.33 -14.15 -5.31
CA GLY A 125 2.73 -13.92 -5.65
C GLY A 125 2.94 -13.58 -7.12
N GLU A 126 1.90 -13.10 -7.79
CA GLU A 126 1.87 -12.74 -9.20
C GLU A 126 1.61 -11.25 -9.37
N ALA A 127 2.38 -10.61 -10.22
CA ALA A 127 2.14 -9.23 -10.59
C ALA A 127 0.86 -9.12 -11.43
N PHE A 128 0.22 -7.97 -11.32
CA PHE A 128 -0.94 -7.66 -12.16
C PHE A 128 -0.58 -7.65 -13.65
N ASP A 129 -1.37 -8.34 -14.47
CA ASP A 129 -1.34 -8.19 -15.92
C ASP A 129 -2.59 -7.42 -16.39
N PRO A 130 -2.44 -6.11 -16.68
CA PRO A 130 -3.56 -5.26 -17.07
C PRO A 130 -4.27 -5.74 -18.36
N ARG A 131 -3.59 -6.53 -19.19
CA ARG A 131 -4.17 -7.03 -20.44
C ARG A 131 -5.17 -8.15 -20.22
N ILE A 132 -4.97 -8.95 -19.17
CA ILE A 132 -5.78 -10.14 -18.91
C ILE A 132 -6.90 -9.80 -17.92
N GLU A 133 -6.62 -8.97 -16.90
CA GLU A 133 -7.49 -8.78 -15.76
C GLU A 133 -8.28 -7.47 -15.78
N SER A 134 -7.90 -6.49 -16.58
CA SER A 134 -8.61 -5.20 -16.65
C SER A 134 -10.08 -5.34 -17.05
N ALA A 135 -10.41 -6.26 -17.95
CA ALA A 135 -11.78 -6.55 -18.36
C ALA A 135 -12.62 -7.19 -17.25
N TYR A 136 -11.98 -7.96 -16.35
CA TYR A 136 -12.68 -8.64 -15.25
C TYR A 136 -12.95 -7.67 -14.09
N ILE A 137 -12.02 -6.79 -13.80
CA ILE A 137 -12.17 -5.77 -12.75
C ILE A 137 -13.23 -4.74 -13.11
N GLY A 138 -13.35 -4.37 -14.38
CA GLY A 138 -14.36 -3.43 -14.88
C GLY A 138 -15.81 -3.88 -14.69
N GLN A 139 -16.06 -5.16 -14.46
CA GLN A 139 -17.41 -5.70 -14.22
C GLN A 139 -17.82 -5.75 -12.75
N LEU A 140 -16.89 -5.59 -11.82
CA LEU A 140 -17.13 -5.83 -10.39
C LEU A 140 -17.81 -4.67 -9.65
N ILE A 141 -17.91 -3.48 -10.24
CA ILE A 141 -18.50 -2.31 -9.57
C ILE A 141 -19.63 -1.73 -10.41
N ASN A 142 -20.86 -2.20 -10.18
CA ASN A 142 -22.11 -1.60 -10.69
C ASN A 142 -22.11 -1.22 -12.19
N GLY A 143 -21.37 -1.96 -13.03
CA GLY A 143 -21.32 -1.71 -14.48
C GLY A 143 -20.47 -0.49 -14.90
N TYR A 144 -19.77 0.17 -13.98
CA TYR A 144 -18.86 1.25 -14.33
C TYR A 144 -17.47 0.69 -14.61
N PRO A 145 -16.83 1.08 -15.71
CA PRO A 145 -15.46 0.69 -15.99
C PRO A 145 -14.51 1.34 -14.97
N VAL A 146 -13.88 0.50 -14.18
CA VAL A 146 -12.79 0.90 -13.29
C VAL A 146 -11.50 0.44 -13.92
N VAL A 147 -10.60 1.39 -14.18
CA VAL A 147 -9.28 1.07 -14.70
C VAL A 147 -8.31 1.07 -13.53
N VAL A 148 -7.81 -0.11 -13.19
CA VAL A 148 -6.68 -0.26 -12.27
C VAL A 148 -5.43 -0.37 -13.13
N THR A 149 -4.50 0.56 -12.95
CA THR A 149 -3.23 0.55 -13.68
C THR A 149 -2.10 0.14 -12.77
N CYS A 150 -1.09 -0.49 -13.36
CA CYS A 150 0.11 -0.91 -12.66
C CYS A 150 1.31 -0.21 -13.29
N ARG A 151 2.00 0.63 -12.52
CA ARG A 151 3.15 1.41 -12.98
C ARG A 151 4.11 1.72 -11.83
N SER A 152 5.29 2.20 -12.16
CA SER A 152 6.22 2.66 -11.14
C SER A 152 5.69 3.89 -10.40
N TRP A 153 6.11 4.07 -9.15
CA TRP A 153 5.73 5.25 -8.36
C TRP A 153 6.09 6.57 -9.03
N THR A 154 7.26 6.63 -9.66
CA THR A 154 7.71 7.82 -10.39
C THR A 154 6.79 8.17 -11.56
N GLU A 155 6.36 7.17 -12.31
CA GLU A 155 5.41 7.34 -13.43
C GLU A 155 4.04 7.78 -12.92
N ALA A 156 3.55 7.17 -11.82
CA ALA A 156 2.29 7.55 -11.20
C ALA A 156 2.30 9.01 -10.74
N ILE A 157 3.34 9.46 -10.02
CA ILE A 157 3.49 10.86 -9.59
C ILE A 157 3.53 11.81 -10.78
N PHE A 158 4.27 11.46 -11.83
CA PHE A 158 4.36 12.30 -13.03
C PHE A 158 2.99 12.47 -13.69
N GLU A 159 2.24 11.40 -13.87
CA GLU A 159 0.93 11.42 -14.48
C GLU A 159 -0.08 12.18 -13.60
N TYR A 160 -0.05 11.97 -12.30
CA TYR A 160 -0.88 12.70 -11.36
C TYR A 160 -0.62 14.21 -11.40
N LYS A 161 0.64 14.64 -11.42
CA LYS A 161 1.00 16.06 -11.57
C LYS A 161 0.49 16.63 -12.87
N LYS A 162 0.58 15.89 -13.96
CA LYS A 162 0.05 16.30 -15.26
C LYS A 162 -1.46 16.51 -15.22
N LEU A 163 -2.21 15.60 -14.58
CA LEU A 163 -3.65 15.73 -14.37
C LEU A 163 -4.01 16.93 -13.49
N GLN A 164 -3.22 17.20 -12.44
CA GLN A 164 -3.42 18.32 -11.53
C GLN A 164 -3.17 19.67 -12.18
N LEU A 165 -2.16 19.77 -13.02
CA LEU A 165 -1.80 21.00 -13.71
C LEU A 165 -2.79 21.39 -14.82
N GLY A 166 -3.78 20.51 -15.09
CA GLY A 166 -4.76 20.68 -16.15
C GLY A 166 -4.00 20.84 -17.46
N GLY A 167 -3.81 19.74 -18.18
CA GLY A 167 -2.98 19.77 -19.38
C GLY A 167 -3.24 20.99 -20.22
N GLU A 168 -2.39 21.98 -20.08
CA GLU A 168 -2.31 23.07 -21.05
C GLU A 168 -1.92 22.44 -22.37
N LYS A 169 -2.81 22.65 -23.33
CA LYS A 169 -2.59 22.28 -24.73
C LYS A 169 -1.46 23.12 -25.31
#